data_8b7dc9449120367cca096b5d7da9e857
#
_entry.id   8b7dc9449120367cca096b5d7da9e857
#
_cell.length_a   1.000
_cell.length_b   1.000
_cell.length_c   1.000
_cell.angle_alpha   90.00
_cell.angle_beta   90.00
_cell.angle_gamma   90.00
#
_symmetry.space_group_name_H-M   'P 1'
#
loop_
_entity.id
_entity.type
_entity.pdbx_description
1 polymer ?
#
loop_
_entity_poly.entity_id
_entity_poly.type
_entity_poly.pdbx_seq_one_letter_code
_entity_poly.pdbx_strand_id
1 'polypeptide(L)'
;QIPILGICRGIQMLASALGGGIYQDLGVQYQDAPLIKHSQDLVREQASHTVSIEKESMLGGIFMNSGLAENKNGGWTLPVNSFHHQAVRCTGSLFRVSARSSDGVIEAMESTGHKSILGVQWHPECFILAGDRSQMPIFNWLVSEAANFAQAKWVHSRVLSLDSHCDTPMKFGTSEKRLVTLPRMKDGHLDASIMVAYLPQGERTDEAHLAATAKANRIITQIEEMVSAHGTEAGLAYTPDD
;
A
#
# COMPACT_ATOMS: atom_id res chain seq x y z
N GLN A 1 0.69 2.96 -7.89
CA GLN A 1 1.58 1.82 -7.65
C GLN A 1 1.04 0.58 -8.36
N ILE A 2 1.92 -0.21 -8.97
CA ILE A 2 1.57 -1.50 -9.59
C ILE A 2 0.96 -2.42 -8.53
N PRO A 3 -0.20 -3.04 -8.77
CA PRO A 3 -0.77 -4.03 -7.84
C PRO A 3 0.11 -5.28 -7.78
N ILE A 4 0.16 -5.90 -6.61
CA ILE A 4 1.00 -7.08 -6.37
C ILE A 4 0.17 -8.15 -5.65
N LEU A 5 0.23 -9.37 -6.17
CA LEU A 5 -0.24 -10.58 -5.50
C LEU A 5 0.95 -11.50 -5.20
N GLY A 6 1.24 -11.70 -3.91
CA GLY A 6 2.28 -12.63 -3.44
C GLY A 6 1.67 -13.97 -3.06
N ILE A 7 2.00 -15.05 -3.78
CA ILE A 7 1.50 -16.40 -3.52
C ILE A 7 2.58 -17.24 -2.84
N CYS A 8 2.27 -17.93 -1.77
CA CYS A 8 3.11 -18.84 -1.00
C CYS A 8 4.48 -18.22 -0.65
N ARG A 9 5.53 -18.51 -1.37
CA ARG A 9 6.84 -17.85 -1.19
C ARG A 9 6.74 -16.34 -1.38
N GLY A 10 5.79 -15.86 -2.19
CA GLY A 10 5.56 -14.43 -2.45
C GLY A 10 5.12 -13.65 -1.21
N ILE A 11 4.19 -14.16 -0.41
CA ILE A 11 3.81 -13.51 0.86
C ILE A 11 5.00 -13.43 1.83
N GLN A 12 5.82 -14.49 1.90
CA GLN A 12 7.00 -14.53 2.77
C GLN A 12 8.06 -13.52 2.33
N MET A 13 8.28 -13.38 1.02
CA MET A 13 9.18 -12.36 0.45
C MET A 13 8.68 -10.95 0.73
N LEU A 14 7.40 -10.68 0.56
CA LEU A 14 6.78 -9.38 0.88
C LEU A 14 6.97 -9.04 2.37
N ALA A 15 6.70 -9.98 3.27
CA ALA A 15 6.90 -9.78 4.71
C ALA A 15 8.37 -9.46 5.02
N SER A 16 9.31 -10.28 4.55
CA SER A 16 10.73 -10.12 4.85
C SER A 16 11.32 -8.83 4.27
N ALA A 17 10.95 -8.47 3.04
CA ALA A 17 11.47 -7.28 2.36
C ALA A 17 10.98 -5.96 3.00
N LEU A 18 9.84 -5.98 3.69
CA LEU A 18 9.16 -4.78 4.21
C LEU A 18 9.11 -4.74 5.75
N GLY A 19 10.08 -5.37 6.40
CA GLY A 19 10.32 -5.25 7.84
C GLY A 19 9.54 -6.23 8.72
N GLY A 20 8.92 -7.23 8.10
CA GLY A 20 8.32 -8.37 8.80
C GLY A 20 9.32 -9.50 9.02
N GLY A 21 8.82 -10.65 9.43
CA GLY A 21 9.63 -11.86 9.68
C GLY A 21 8.90 -13.12 9.26
N ILE A 22 9.65 -14.20 9.09
CA ILE A 22 9.13 -15.52 8.74
C ILE A 22 9.59 -16.58 9.74
N TYR A 23 8.79 -17.62 9.91
CA TYR A 23 9.22 -18.89 10.47
C TYR A 23 9.97 -19.66 9.37
N GLN A 24 11.21 -20.05 9.64
CA GLN A 24 12.00 -20.87 8.71
C GLN A 24 11.52 -22.34 8.69
N ASP A 25 10.94 -22.76 9.78
CA ASP A 25 10.30 -24.07 9.92
C ASP A 25 9.22 -23.99 11.02
N LEU A 26 7.97 -24.19 10.62
CA LEU A 26 6.83 -24.15 11.55
C LEU A 26 6.93 -25.23 12.62
N GLY A 27 7.34 -26.46 12.25
CA GLY A 27 7.46 -27.58 13.17
C GLY A 27 8.48 -27.37 14.28
N VAL A 28 9.49 -26.53 14.04
CA VAL A 28 10.54 -26.21 15.01
C VAL A 28 10.28 -24.92 15.79
N GLN A 29 9.78 -23.90 15.10
CA GLN A 29 9.77 -22.54 15.64
C GLN A 29 8.40 -22.05 16.13
N TYR A 30 7.30 -22.66 15.66
CA TYR A 30 5.96 -22.29 16.07
C TYR A 30 5.55 -23.03 17.34
N GLN A 31 5.17 -22.26 18.38
CA GLN A 31 4.83 -22.82 19.71
C GLN A 31 3.51 -22.27 20.27
N ASP A 32 2.80 -21.43 19.48
CA ASP A 32 1.61 -20.74 19.99
C ASP A 32 0.40 -21.66 20.11
N ALA A 33 0.33 -22.71 19.26
CA ALA A 33 -0.73 -23.72 19.29
C ALA A 33 -0.26 -25.04 18.64
N PRO A 34 -0.97 -26.17 18.85
CA PRO A 34 -0.74 -27.37 18.08
C PRO A 34 -0.94 -27.13 16.59
N LEU A 35 0.09 -27.40 15.79
CA LEU A 35 0.05 -27.17 14.34
C LEU A 35 -0.88 -28.17 13.64
N ILE A 36 -1.66 -27.66 12.70
CA ILE A 36 -2.27 -28.45 11.64
C ILE A 36 -1.22 -28.77 10.57
N LYS A 37 -1.52 -29.69 9.66
CA LYS A 37 -0.58 -30.07 8.60
C LYS A 37 -0.59 -29.03 7.47
N HIS A 38 0.43 -28.17 7.43
CA HIS A 38 0.60 -27.15 6.38
C HIS A 38 1.30 -27.67 5.12
N SER A 39 1.82 -28.89 5.12
CA SER A 39 2.31 -29.57 3.93
C SER A 39 1.44 -30.79 3.69
N GLN A 40 0.36 -30.61 2.93
CA GLN A 40 -0.68 -31.64 2.72
C GLN A 40 -0.19 -32.81 1.89
N ASP A 41 -0.82 -33.98 2.09
CA ASP A 41 -0.61 -35.16 1.25
C ASP A 41 -1.63 -35.25 0.11
N LEU A 42 -2.62 -34.36 0.10
CA LEU A 42 -3.67 -34.31 -0.91
C LEU A 42 -3.15 -33.72 -2.23
N VAL A 43 -3.86 -33.95 -3.33
CA VAL A 43 -3.58 -33.32 -4.62
C VAL A 43 -3.69 -31.79 -4.51
N ARG A 44 -3.00 -31.07 -5.39
CA ARG A 44 -2.81 -29.63 -5.28
C ARG A 44 -4.10 -28.81 -5.35
N GLU A 45 -5.07 -29.27 -6.09
CA GLU A 45 -6.40 -28.66 -6.29
C GLU A 45 -7.39 -28.95 -5.17
N GLN A 46 -7.00 -29.73 -4.17
CA GLN A 46 -7.88 -30.09 -3.06
C GLN A 46 -7.54 -29.25 -1.82
N ALA A 47 -8.57 -28.69 -1.20
CA ALA A 47 -8.41 -27.98 0.08
C ALA A 47 -8.05 -28.96 1.21
N SER A 48 -7.09 -28.59 2.06
CA SER A 48 -6.67 -29.36 3.24
C SER A 48 -7.18 -28.78 4.56
N HIS A 49 -7.39 -27.47 4.61
CA HIS A 49 -7.91 -26.78 5.78
C HIS A 49 -8.70 -25.55 5.36
N THR A 50 -9.15 -24.77 6.33
CA THR A 50 -9.84 -23.50 6.12
C THR A 50 -9.06 -22.36 6.75
N VAL A 51 -9.18 -21.18 6.15
CA VAL A 51 -8.70 -19.93 6.73
C VAL A 51 -9.88 -19.05 7.13
N SER A 52 -9.70 -18.31 8.22
CA SER A 52 -10.62 -17.29 8.72
C SER A 52 -10.18 -15.94 8.18
N ILE A 53 -10.97 -15.34 7.32
CA ILE A 53 -10.71 -14.03 6.69
C ILE A 53 -11.36 -12.94 7.54
N GLU A 54 -10.63 -11.86 7.80
CA GLU A 54 -11.13 -10.68 8.51
C GLU A 54 -12.11 -9.90 7.62
N LYS A 55 -13.30 -9.56 8.16
CA LYS A 55 -14.38 -8.92 7.40
C LYS A 55 -13.95 -7.56 6.79
N GLU A 56 -13.31 -6.72 7.60
CA GLU A 56 -12.91 -5.36 7.22
C GLU A 56 -11.56 -5.32 6.49
N SER A 57 -11.12 -6.47 5.96
CA SER A 57 -9.91 -6.57 5.17
C SER A 57 -10.20 -6.38 3.67
N MET A 58 -9.17 -6.05 2.89
CA MET A 58 -9.23 -6.06 1.43
C MET A 58 -9.62 -7.46 0.94
N LEU A 59 -9.00 -8.50 1.49
CA LEU A 59 -9.33 -9.89 1.18
C LEU A 59 -10.79 -10.22 1.52
N GLY A 60 -11.31 -9.71 2.66
CA GLY A 60 -12.72 -9.83 3.03
C GLY A 60 -13.65 -9.21 2.00
N GLY A 61 -13.33 -8.03 1.51
CA GLY A 61 -14.06 -7.36 0.43
C GLY A 61 -14.03 -8.13 -0.90
N ILE A 62 -12.88 -8.73 -1.24
CA ILE A 62 -12.73 -9.56 -2.46
C ILE A 62 -13.70 -10.75 -2.44
N PHE A 63 -13.90 -11.36 -1.28
CA PHE A 63 -14.77 -12.54 -1.13
C PHE A 63 -16.20 -12.22 -0.66
N MET A 64 -16.56 -10.99 -0.42
CA MET A 64 -17.86 -10.58 0.17
C MET A 64 -19.09 -11.18 -0.55
N ASN A 65 -19.01 -11.35 -1.87
CA ASN A 65 -20.12 -11.86 -2.71
C ASN A 65 -19.87 -13.27 -3.25
N SER A 66 -18.95 -14.02 -2.64
CA SER A 66 -18.53 -15.34 -3.16
C SER A 66 -19.32 -16.52 -2.59
N GLY A 67 -20.34 -16.27 -1.76
CA GLY A 67 -21.14 -17.33 -1.14
C GLY A 67 -20.40 -18.13 -0.06
N LEU A 68 -19.31 -17.60 0.49
CA LEU A 68 -18.56 -18.24 1.59
C LEU A 68 -19.37 -18.22 2.88
N ALA A 69 -19.14 -19.23 3.72
CA ALA A 69 -19.72 -19.28 5.06
C ALA A 69 -19.11 -18.20 5.96
N GLU A 70 -19.96 -17.52 6.73
CA GLU A 70 -19.54 -16.55 7.72
C GLU A 70 -18.81 -17.28 8.88
N ASN A 71 -17.69 -16.71 9.33
CA ASN A 71 -16.97 -17.21 10.50
C ASN A 71 -17.51 -16.61 11.81
N LYS A 72 -17.02 -17.08 12.94
CA LYS A 72 -17.47 -16.65 14.29
C LYS A 72 -17.29 -15.14 14.55
N ASN A 73 -16.42 -14.47 13.79
CA ASN A 73 -16.10 -13.05 13.92
C ASN A 73 -16.83 -12.18 12.85
N GLY A 74 -17.76 -12.77 12.11
CA GLY A 74 -18.49 -12.08 11.04
C GLY A 74 -17.70 -11.90 9.74
N GLY A 75 -16.50 -12.48 9.63
CA GLY A 75 -15.73 -12.57 8.39
C GLY A 75 -16.08 -13.85 7.62
N TRP A 76 -15.18 -14.28 6.74
CA TRP A 76 -15.44 -15.43 5.86
C TRP A 76 -14.57 -16.64 6.21
N THR A 77 -15.08 -17.83 5.96
CA THR A 77 -14.33 -19.08 6.02
C THR A 77 -14.06 -19.57 4.60
N LEU A 78 -12.79 -19.65 4.21
CA LEU A 78 -12.36 -20.07 2.89
C LEU A 78 -11.59 -21.38 2.98
N PRO A 79 -11.99 -22.46 2.26
CA PRO A 79 -11.18 -23.66 2.10
C PRO A 79 -9.96 -23.38 1.23
N VAL A 80 -8.77 -23.85 1.68
CA VAL A 80 -7.48 -23.62 1.00
C VAL A 80 -6.62 -24.87 0.97
N ASN A 81 -5.75 -24.96 -0.02
CA ASN A 81 -4.68 -25.96 -0.08
C ASN A 81 -3.43 -25.46 0.69
N SER A 82 -2.48 -26.34 0.97
CA SER A 82 -1.33 -25.98 1.77
C SER A 82 -0.10 -26.82 1.44
N PHE A 83 0.99 -26.15 1.01
CA PHE A 83 2.23 -26.79 0.56
C PHE A 83 3.45 -26.05 1.11
N HIS A 84 3.44 -25.72 2.41
CA HIS A 84 4.52 -24.97 3.02
C HIS A 84 4.87 -25.51 4.42
N HIS A 85 6.13 -25.33 4.81
CA HIS A 85 6.66 -25.53 6.16
C HIS A 85 7.19 -24.22 6.77
N GLN A 86 7.23 -23.18 5.95
CA GLN A 86 7.57 -21.81 6.32
C GLN A 86 6.32 -20.95 6.27
N ALA A 87 6.24 -19.92 7.12
CA ALA A 87 5.12 -18.96 7.12
C ALA A 87 5.55 -17.58 7.62
N VAL A 88 4.74 -16.58 7.38
CA VAL A 88 4.92 -15.25 7.95
C VAL A 88 4.76 -15.34 9.47
N ARG A 89 5.76 -14.83 10.21
CA ARG A 89 5.73 -14.69 11.67
C ARG A 89 5.13 -13.37 12.12
N CYS A 90 5.53 -12.30 11.44
CA CYS A 90 5.00 -10.95 11.65
C CYS A 90 5.04 -10.14 10.36
N THR A 91 4.07 -9.24 10.20
CA THR A 91 3.87 -8.50 8.95
C THR A 91 4.74 -7.24 8.82
N GLY A 92 5.37 -6.79 9.90
CA GLY A 92 5.96 -5.44 9.96
C GLY A 92 4.88 -4.34 10.03
N SER A 93 5.29 -3.09 9.87
CA SER A 93 4.40 -1.92 10.03
C SER A 93 3.59 -1.55 8.77
N LEU A 94 3.96 -2.08 7.61
CA LEU A 94 3.35 -1.74 6.32
C LEU A 94 2.22 -2.69 5.90
N PHE A 95 2.04 -3.76 6.65
CA PHE A 95 1.02 -4.78 6.40
C PHE A 95 0.21 -5.08 7.64
N ARG A 96 -1.01 -5.56 7.44
CA ARG A 96 -1.84 -6.19 8.46
C ARG A 96 -2.20 -7.61 8.05
N VAL A 97 -2.45 -8.46 9.02
CA VAL A 97 -2.98 -9.81 8.78
C VAL A 97 -4.41 -9.69 8.27
N SER A 98 -4.76 -10.43 7.24
CA SER A 98 -6.12 -10.50 6.68
C SER A 98 -6.74 -11.90 6.75
N ALA A 99 -5.93 -12.96 6.95
CA ALA A 99 -6.45 -14.30 7.24
C ALA A 99 -5.49 -15.13 8.09
N ARG A 100 -6.07 -16.07 8.87
CA ARG A 100 -5.35 -17.07 9.67
C ARG A 100 -5.99 -18.44 9.54
N SER A 101 -5.18 -19.48 9.64
CA SER A 101 -5.62 -20.86 9.87
C SER A 101 -6.13 -21.08 11.31
N SER A 102 -6.72 -22.23 11.56
CA SER A 102 -7.29 -22.55 12.89
C SER A 102 -6.25 -22.65 14.02
N ASP A 103 -5.00 -22.93 13.70
CA ASP A 103 -3.86 -22.94 14.63
C ASP A 103 -3.21 -21.55 14.79
N GLY A 104 -3.72 -20.51 14.12
CA GLY A 104 -3.26 -19.13 14.24
C GLY A 104 -2.15 -18.73 13.27
N VAL A 105 -1.64 -19.62 12.44
CA VAL A 105 -0.63 -19.28 11.43
C VAL A 105 -1.20 -18.23 10.47
N ILE A 106 -0.36 -17.23 10.11
CA ILE A 106 -0.74 -16.18 9.16
C ILE A 106 -0.81 -16.78 7.77
N GLU A 107 -1.99 -16.72 7.16
CA GLU A 107 -2.28 -17.25 5.84
C GLU A 107 -2.51 -16.16 4.79
N ALA A 108 -2.85 -14.93 5.21
CA ALA A 108 -2.87 -13.79 4.33
C ALA A 108 -2.51 -12.50 5.04
N MET A 109 -1.91 -11.58 4.29
CA MET A 109 -1.64 -10.21 4.72
C MET A 109 -1.85 -9.23 3.57
N GLU A 110 -2.15 -7.98 3.92
CA GLU A 110 -2.44 -6.91 2.97
C GLU A 110 -1.82 -5.59 3.41
N SER A 111 -1.57 -4.70 2.45
CA SER A 111 -1.00 -3.38 2.73
C SER A 111 -1.96 -2.50 3.55
N THR A 112 -1.43 -1.78 4.55
CA THR A 112 -2.18 -0.79 5.35
C THR A 112 -2.25 0.60 4.70
N GLY A 113 -1.47 0.86 3.65
CA GLY A 113 -1.26 2.19 3.07
C GLY A 113 -2.01 2.43 1.76
N HIS A 114 -3.24 1.97 1.59
CA HIS A 114 -4.06 2.11 0.37
C HIS A 114 -3.34 1.63 -0.92
N LYS A 115 -2.51 0.62 -0.79
CA LYS A 115 -1.77 0.03 -1.90
C LYS A 115 -2.38 -1.33 -2.23
N SER A 116 -2.58 -1.60 -3.51
CA SER A 116 -3.11 -2.87 -3.99
C SER A 116 -2.05 -3.98 -3.89
N ILE A 117 -1.66 -4.33 -2.66
CA ILE A 117 -0.70 -5.40 -2.36
C ILE A 117 -1.35 -6.39 -1.42
N LEU A 118 -1.47 -7.63 -1.87
CA LEU A 118 -2.02 -8.76 -1.16
C LEU A 118 -1.04 -9.92 -1.18
N GLY A 119 -0.85 -10.59 -0.05
CA GLY A 119 -0.13 -11.85 0.05
C GLY A 119 -1.04 -12.94 0.57
N VAL A 120 -0.96 -14.13 -0.03
CA VAL A 120 -1.65 -15.35 0.42
C VAL A 120 -0.64 -16.49 0.53
N GLN A 121 -0.77 -17.33 1.57
CA GLN A 121 0.19 -18.41 1.82
C GLN A 121 -0.17 -19.70 1.05
N TRP A 122 -1.45 -19.91 0.76
CA TRP A 122 -1.92 -21.02 -0.06
C TRP A 122 -1.68 -20.79 -1.55
N HIS A 123 -2.09 -21.75 -2.38
CA HIS A 123 -1.92 -21.74 -3.83
C HIS A 123 -3.28 -21.66 -4.55
N PRO A 124 -3.87 -20.44 -4.69
CA PRO A 124 -5.16 -20.26 -5.35
C PRO A 124 -5.14 -20.67 -6.83
N GLU A 125 -3.98 -20.58 -7.49
CA GLU A 125 -3.80 -20.95 -8.90
C GLU A 125 -4.07 -22.42 -9.16
N CYS A 126 -3.79 -23.29 -8.19
CA CYS A 126 -4.00 -24.73 -8.36
C CYS A 126 -5.49 -25.09 -8.51
N PHE A 127 -6.39 -24.42 -7.80
CA PHE A 127 -7.83 -24.57 -7.95
C PHE A 127 -8.29 -24.15 -9.35
N ILE A 128 -7.82 -23.00 -9.82
CA ILE A 128 -8.18 -22.45 -11.14
C ILE A 128 -7.73 -23.38 -12.27
N LEU A 129 -6.51 -23.90 -12.19
CA LEU A 129 -5.97 -24.86 -13.18
C LEU A 129 -6.78 -26.16 -13.26
N ALA A 130 -7.40 -26.56 -12.15
CA ALA A 130 -8.31 -27.72 -12.09
C ALA A 130 -9.77 -27.39 -12.50
N GLY A 131 -10.06 -26.13 -12.85
CA GLY A 131 -11.39 -25.67 -13.24
C GLY A 131 -12.28 -25.21 -12.09
N ASP A 132 -11.79 -25.24 -10.84
CA ASP A 132 -12.49 -24.71 -9.67
C ASP A 132 -12.32 -23.19 -9.60
N ARG A 133 -13.44 -22.47 -9.65
CA ARG A 133 -13.47 -21.00 -9.67
C ARG A 133 -13.61 -20.36 -8.28
N SER A 134 -13.61 -21.13 -7.21
CA SER A 134 -13.74 -20.64 -5.84
C SER A 134 -12.69 -19.57 -5.48
N GLN A 135 -11.50 -19.67 -6.06
CA GLN A 135 -10.37 -18.76 -5.85
C GLN A 135 -10.28 -17.63 -6.91
N MET A 136 -11.16 -17.62 -7.91
CA MET A 136 -11.15 -16.63 -8.99
C MET A 136 -11.28 -15.18 -8.51
N PRO A 137 -12.01 -14.85 -7.43
CA PRO A 137 -12.10 -13.47 -6.94
C PRO A 137 -10.76 -12.79 -6.70
N ILE A 138 -9.73 -13.51 -6.23
CA ILE A 138 -8.37 -12.96 -6.00
C ILE A 138 -7.75 -12.50 -7.33
N PHE A 139 -7.87 -13.31 -8.39
CA PHE A 139 -7.30 -12.99 -9.70
C PHE A 139 -8.09 -11.88 -10.39
N ASN A 140 -9.41 -11.88 -10.27
CA ASN A 140 -10.27 -10.80 -10.78
C ASN A 140 -9.91 -9.46 -10.12
N TRP A 141 -9.68 -9.45 -8.80
CA TRP A 141 -9.19 -8.29 -8.10
C TRP A 141 -7.86 -7.78 -8.68
N LEU A 142 -6.87 -8.66 -8.84
CA LEU A 142 -5.54 -8.28 -9.37
C LEU A 142 -5.64 -7.68 -10.78
N VAL A 143 -6.45 -8.29 -11.66
CA VAL A 143 -6.66 -7.80 -13.04
C VAL A 143 -7.38 -6.45 -13.03
N SER A 144 -8.39 -6.28 -12.19
CA SER A 144 -9.11 -5.02 -12.04
C SER A 144 -8.20 -3.89 -11.56
N GLU A 145 -7.40 -4.15 -10.52
CA GLU A 145 -6.43 -3.19 -10.00
C GLU A 145 -5.35 -2.82 -11.03
N ALA A 146 -4.90 -3.82 -11.83
CA ALA A 146 -3.95 -3.58 -12.91
C ALA A 146 -4.55 -2.69 -14.02
N ALA A 147 -5.82 -2.91 -14.37
CA ALA A 147 -6.54 -2.09 -15.34
C ALA A 147 -6.71 -0.65 -14.83
N ASN A 148 -7.12 -0.47 -13.57
CA ASN A 148 -7.24 0.84 -12.93
C ASN A 148 -5.91 1.59 -12.91
N PHE A 149 -4.81 0.90 -12.59
CA PHE A 149 -3.48 1.49 -12.62
C PHE A 149 -3.06 1.92 -14.02
N ALA A 150 -3.30 1.08 -15.04
CA ALA A 150 -3.00 1.41 -16.42
C ALA A 150 -3.82 2.61 -16.92
N GLN A 151 -5.11 2.67 -16.58
CA GLN A 151 -5.98 3.78 -16.92
C GLN A 151 -5.53 5.09 -16.23
N ALA A 152 -5.18 5.05 -14.96
CA ALA A 152 -4.65 6.22 -14.25
C ALA A 152 -3.37 6.75 -14.92
N LYS A 153 -2.41 5.87 -15.23
CA LYS A 153 -1.19 6.26 -15.98
C LYS A 153 -1.50 6.88 -17.33
N TRP A 154 -2.46 6.31 -18.06
CA TRP A 154 -2.87 6.82 -19.36
C TRP A 154 -3.47 8.24 -19.26
N VAL A 155 -4.31 8.51 -18.26
CA VAL A 155 -4.87 9.84 -18.00
C VAL A 155 -3.74 10.83 -17.68
N HIS A 156 -2.89 10.51 -16.69
CA HIS A 156 -1.77 11.39 -16.30
C HIS A 156 -0.76 11.67 -17.42
N SER A 157 -0.61 10.76 -18.39
CA SER A 157 0.26 11.01 -19.54
C SER A 157 -0.33 11.98 -20.58
N ARG A 158 -1.59 12.42 -20.43
CA ARG A 158 -2.34 13.24 -21.40
C ARG A 158 -2.87 14.53 -20.83
N VAL A 159 -2.79 14.73 -19.54
CA VAL A 159 -3.28 15.93 -18.84
C VAL A 159 -2.15 16.52 -18.02
N LEU A 160 -2.11 17.84 -17.94
CA LEU A 160 -1.29 18.54 -16.96
C LEU A 160 -2.03 18.52 -15.62
N SER A 161 -1.43 17.94 -14.62
CA SER A 161 -1.95 17.94 -13.25
C SER A 161 -1.34 19.06 -12.43
N LEU A 162 -2.19 19.92 -11.86
CA LEU A 162 -1.78 21.09 -11.08
C LEU A 162 -2.42 21.06 -9.70
N ASP A 163 -1.59 21.12 -8.66
CA ASP A 163 -2.01 21.48 -7.31
C ASP A 163 -2.03 23.01 -7.17
N SER A 164 -3.22 23.58 -7.01
CA SER A 164 -3.41 25.02 -6.98
C SER A 164 -3.05 25.68 -5.64
N HIS A 165 -2.69 24.92 -4.60
CA HIS A 165 -2.34 25.47 -3.28
C HIS A 165 -1.52 24.47 -2.44
N CYS A 166 -0.24 24.72 -2.30
CA CYS A 166 0.67 23.87 -1.53
C CYS A 166 1.39 24.64 -0.42
N ASP A 167 1.10 24.30 0.84
CA ASP A 167 1.72 24.89 2.03
C ASP A 167 3.05 24.24 2.45
N THR A 168 3.61 23.34 1.65
CA THR A 168 4.90 22.70 1.95
C THR A 168 6.02 23.69 2.26
N PRO A 169 6.11 24.89 1.62
CA PRO A 169 7.15 25.87 1.95
C PRO A 169 7.16 26.32 3.41
N MET A 170 6.02 26.31 4.10
CA MET A 170 5.94 26.66 5.52
C MET A 170 6.78 25.71 6.41
N LYS A 171 7.10 24.52 5.92
CA LYS A 171 7.86 23.48 6.62
C LYS A 171 9.35 23.47 6.25
N PHE A 172 9.79 24.40 5.40
CA PHE A 172 11.20 24.52 5.05
C PHE A 172 12.03 24.90 6.29
N GLY A 173 13.16 24.22 6.48
CA GLY A 173 14.02 24.44 7.64
C GLY A 173 13.49 23.89 8.97
N THR A 174 12.33 23.19 8.98
CA THR A 174 11.79 22.53 10.16
C THR A 174 12.01 21.01 10.10
N SER A 175 11.82 20.32 11.24
CA SER A 175 11.81 18.86 11.34
C SER A 175 10.48 18.23 10.90
N GLU A 176 9.48 19.03 10.55
CA GLU A 176 8.16 18.54 10.17
C GLU A 176 8.20 17.80 8.83
N LYS A 177 7.38 16.76 8.71
CA LYS A 177 7.27 15.97 7.49
C LYS A 177 6.65 16.80 6.37
N ARG A 178 7.38 16.94 5.27
CA ARG A 178 6.87 17.53 4.02
C ARG A 178 6.02 16.51 3.27
N LEU A 179 4.82 16.91 2.88
CA LEU A 179 3.89 16.02 2.17
C LEU A 179 4.10 16.07 0.65
N VAL A 180 4.37 17.25 0.09
CA VAL A 180 4.70 17.45 -1.32
C VAL A 180 6.21 17.62 -1.46
N THR A 181 6.85 16.74 -2.21
CA THR A 181 8.29 16.75 -2.53
C THR A 181 8.49 16.33 -3.96
N LEU A 182 9.57 16.72 -4.63
CA LEU A 182 9.83 16.35 -6.02
C LEU A 182 9.73 14.83 -6.27
N PRO A 183 10.31 13.94 -5.47
CA PRO A 183 10.11 12.51 -5.66
C PRO A 183 8.64 12.08 -5.58
N ARG A 184 7.87 12.63 -4.64
CA ARG A 184 6.44 12.32 -4.50
C ARG A 184 5.59 12.89 -5.63
N MET A 185 5.92 14.09 -6.12
CA MET A 185 5.27 14.66 -7.31
C MET A 185 5.50 13.74 -8.52
N LYS A 186 6.73 13.29 -8.74
CA LYS A 186 7.04 12.32 -9.81
C LYS A 186 6.30 11.00 -9.63
N ASP A 187 6.33 10.42 -8.44
CA ASP A 187 5.65 9.16 -8.13
C ASP A 187 4.13 9.26 -8.29
N GLY A 188 3.56 10.42 -7.92
CA GLY A 188 2.12 10.72 -8.01
C GLY A 188 1.69 11.30 -9.34
N HIS A 189 2.60 11.51 -10.30
CA HIS A 189 2.35 12.20 -11.57
C HIS A 189 1.68 13.58 -11.38
N LEU A 190 2.16 14.36 -10.42
CA LEU A 190 1.79 15.76 -10.23
C LEU A 190 2.81 16.62 -10.98
N ASP A 191 2.36 17.27 -12.04
CA ASP A 191 3.25 17.99 -12.97
C ASP A 191 3.60 19.38 -12.45
N ALA A 192 2.66 20.06 -11.79
CA ALA A 192 2.87 21.40 -11.26
C ALA A 192 2.22 21.59 -9.89
N SER A 193 2.76 22.53 -9.09
CA SER A 193 2.19 22.90 -7.80
C SER A 193 2.44 24.38 -7.54
N ILE A 194 1.39 25.11 -7.14
CA ILE A 194 1.51 26.49 -6.68
C ILE A 194 1.96 26.48 -5.23
N MET A 195 3.22 26.76 -5.02
CA MET A 195 3.83 26.83 -3.69
C MET A 195 3.50 28.18 -3.02
N VAL A 196 2.93 28.13 -1.84
CA VAL A 196 2.37 29.30 -1.15
C VAL A 196 3.30 29.78 -0.06
N ALA A 197 3.59 31.09 -0.07
CA ALA A 197 4.22 31.78 1.06
C ALA A 197 3.12 32.24 2.05
N TYR A 198 2.47 31.27 2.71
CA TYR A 198 1.37 31.55 3.64
C TYR A 198 1.88 32.21 4.92
N LEU A 199 1.18 33.25 5.35
CA LEU A 199 1.41 33.93 6.61
C LEU A 199 0.10 33.96 7.42
N PRO A 200 0.11 33.51 8.68
CA PRO A 200 -1.05 33.67 9.55
C PRO A 200 -1.36 35.17 9.77
N GLN A 201 -2.62 35.45 9.96
CA GLN A 201 -3.02 36.81 10.33
C GLN A 201 -2.41 37.22 11.68
N GLY A 202 -1.91 38.45 11.74
CA GLY A 202 -1.27 39.04 12.91
C GLY A 202 -1.79 40.44 13.25
N GLU A 203 -1.07 41.14 14.11
CA GLU A 203 -1.37 42.53 14.44
C GLU A 203 -1.23 43.46 13.23
N ARG A 204 -2.03 44.51 13.19
CA ARG A 204 -2.03 45.51 12.10
C ARG A 204 -1.19 46.73 12.46
N THR A 205 0.10 46.50 12.74
CA THR A 205 1.08 47.53 13.01
C THR A 205 2.12 47.56 11.89
N ASP A 206 2.81 48.67 11.69
CA ASP A 206 3.86 48.79 10.69
C ASP A 206 5.01 47.81 10.94
N GLU A 207 5.36 47.59 12.21
CA GLU A 207 6.35 46.59 12.62
C GLU A 207 5.93 45.15 12.23
N ALA A 208 4.68 44.79 12.49
CA ALA A 208 4.14 43.47 12.14
C ALA A 208 4.09 43.28 10.61
N HIS A 209 3.75 44.32 9.85
CA HIS A 209 3.76 44.29 8.39
C HIS A 209 5.17 44.10 7.82
N LEU A 210 6.17 44.79 8.36
CA LEU A 210 7.57 44.63 7.97
C LEU A 210 8.08 43.21 8.28
N ALA A 211 7.75 42.69 9.45
CA ALA A 211 8.11 41.34 9.84
C ALA A 211 7.44 40.28 8.94
N ALA A 212 6.16 40.46 8.59
CA ALA A 212 5.42 39.60 7.69
C ALA A 212 6.03 39.60 6.28
N THR A 213 6.34 40.78 5.74
CA THR A 213 7.00 40.95 4.43
C THR A 213 8.35 40.24 4.41
N ALA A 214 9.17 40.45 5.44
CA ALA A 214 10.46 39.79 5.55
C ALA A 214 10.34 38.24 5.61
N LYS A 215 9.29 37.74 6.29
CA LYS A 215 9.01 36.28 6.33
C LYS A 215 8.54 35.76 4.99
N ALA A 216 7.65 36.46 4.28
CA ALA A 216 7.18 36.05 2.94
C ALA A 216 8.35 35.97 1.96
N ASN A 217 9.18 37.02 1.89
CA ASN A 217 10.35 37.06 1.01
C ASN A 217 11.31 35.90 1.29
N ARG A 218 11.53 35.57 2.56
CA ARG A 218 12.37 34.43 2.94
C ARG A 218 11.82 33.10 2.43
N ILE A 219 10.51 32.87 2.52
CA ILE A 219 9.86 31.67 1.99
C ILE A 219 10.00 31.61 0.46
N ILE A 220 9.79 32.73 -0.22
CA ILE A 220 9.95 32.81 -1.69
C ILE A 220 11.39 32.47 -2.09
N THR A 221 12.39 33.09 -1.43
CA THR A 221 13.80 32.77 -1.68
C THR A 221 14.11 31.29 -1.47
N GLN A 222 13.56 30.68 -0.42
CA GLN A 222 13.74 29.24 -0.17
C GLN A 222 13.12 28.36 -1.27
N ILE A 223 12.00 28.78 -1.86
CA ILE A 223 11.39 28.09 -3.01
C ILE A 223 12.33 28.18 -4.23
N GLU A 224 12.83 29.39 -4.53
CA GLU A 224 13.75 29.65 -5.64
C GLU A 224 15.07 28.86 -5.50
N GLU A 225 15.65 28.85 -4.29
CA GLU A 225 16.85 28.06 -3.97
C GLU A 225 16.60 26.56 -4.14
N MET A 226 15.46 26.06 -3.66
CA MET A 226 15.09 24.64 -3.82
C MET A 226 14.97 24.26 -5.29
N VAL A 227 14.30 25.06 -6.11
CA VAL A 227 14.15 24.79 -7.54
C VAL A 227 15.51 24.89 -8.24
N SER A 228 16.31 25.90 -7.93
CA SER A 228 17.67 26.06 -8.50
C SER A 228 18.57 24.86 -8.18
N ALA A 229 18.46 24.30 -6.97
CA ALA A 229 19.21 23.10 -6.59
C ALA A 229 18.78 21.83 -7.36
N HIS A 230 17.60 21.85 -7.98
CA HIS A 230 17.01 20.73 -8.74
C HIS A 230 16.69 21.10 -10.19
N GLY A 231 17.43 22.01 -10.77
CA GLY A 231 17.13 22.63 -12.07
C GLY A 231 17.04 21.68 -13.27
N THR A 232 17.49 20.41 -13.15
CA THR A 232 17.25 19.36 -14.16
C THR A 232 15.91 18.66 -13.99
N GLU A 233 15.21 18.87 -12.86
CA GLU A 233 14.01 18.14 -12.49
C GLU A 233 12.80 19.05 -12.26
N ALA A 234 13.01 20.32 -11.96
CA ALA A 234 11.97 21.32 -11.69
C ALA A 234 12.37 22.69 -12.22
N GLY A 235 11.39 23.47 -12.64
CA GLY A 235 11.53 24.88 -13.05
C GLY A 235 10.48 25.74 -12.36
N LEU A 236 10.74 27.06 -12.33
CA LEU A 236 9.74 28.05 -11.94
C LEU A 236 9.02 28.53 -13.21
N ALA A 237 7.70 28.56 -13.15
CA ALA A 237 6.89 29.16 -14.19
C ALA A 237 6.46 30.56 -13.73
N TYR A 238 6.86 31.60 -14.46
CA TYR A 238 6.51 32.99 -14.20
C TYR A 238 5.48 33.51 -15.22
N THR A 239 5.39 32.87 -16.35
CA THR A 239 4.48 33.23 -17.45
C THR A 239 3.76 32.01 -17.99
N PRO A 240 2.65 32.16 -18.73
CA PRO A 240 1.98 31.04 -19.38
C PRO A 240 2.83 30.30 -20.43
N ASP A 241 3.94 30.88 -20.84
CA ASP A 241 4.82 30.35 -21.88
C ASP A 241 6.01 29.53 -21.29
N ASP A 242 6.17 29.55 -19.94
CA ASP A 242 7.17 28.77 -19.23
C ASP A 242 6.70 27.32 -19.01
#